data_32bfa57099fdbb61407b4c4b9bcec3d0
#
_entry.id   32bfa57099fdbb61407b4c4b9bcec3d0
#
_cell.length_a   1.000
_cell.length_b   1.000
_cell.length_c   1.000
_cell.angle_alpha   90.00
_cell.angle_beta   90.00
_cell.angle_gamma   90.00
#
_symmetry.space_group_name_H-M   'P 1'
#
loop_
_entity.id
_entity.type
_entity.pdbx_description
1 polymer ?
#
loop_
_entity_poly.entity_id
_entity_poly.type
_entity_poly.pdbx_seq_one_letter_code
_entity_poly.pdbx_strand_id
1 'polypeptide(L)'
;MSDYADKYHCINFSRADGVLEMTMHSRGGPAKWGTSLQSLHAELGHAFLDVARDYENKIVILTGTGDSFISEMDAEEPFPEPSLAHMWPRIQDEGLALLNNLLAIPVPMIGAVNGPALIHAELAVLCDIVLAAEQAEFADLAHVPGGAVPGDGVHTVWPMMLGPNRGRYFLLTGERIGADEAKRLGFVAEVLGRDALLPRARELGAQLARLPALTLRHTRSVLVRELRRRMFDELSNGLGHEGLAMLCPSPGQA
;
A
#
# COMPACT_ATOMS: atom_id res chain seq x y z
N MET A 1 -19.25 -8.31 11.41
CA MET A 1 -18.20 -7.34 11.09
C MET A 1 -18.28 -6.26 12.11
N SER A 2 -17.15 -5.83 12.57
CA SER A 2 -16.98 -4.78 13.55
C SER A 2 -17.45 -3.42 12.99
N ASP A 3 -17.57 -2.45 13.86
CA ASP A 3 -18.13 -1.12 13.62
C ASP A 3 -17.38 -0.27 12.56
N TYR A 4 -16.37 -0.83 11.87
CA TYR A 4 -15.59 -0.08 10.88
C TYR A 4 -15.97 -0.34 9.41
N ALA A 5 -16.84 -1.31 9.13
CA ALA A 5 -17.15 -1.70 7.74
C ALA A 5 -17.71 -0.53 6.88
N ASP A 6 -18.50 0.34 7.50
CA ASP A 6 -19.15 1.49 6.85
C ASP A 6 -18.48 2.83 7.21
N LYS A 7 -17.27 2.79 7.83
CA LYS A 7 -16.60 3.98 8.35
C LYS A 7 -15.80 4.75 7.29
N TYR A 8 -15.37 4.07 6.23
CA TYR A 8 -14.43 4.59 5.24
C TYR A 8 -15.10 4.78 3.87
N HIS A 9 -14.72 5.86 3.17
CA HIS A 9 -15.29 6.24 1.88
C HIS A 9 -14.57 5.60 0.70
N CYS A 10 -13.30 5.17 0.92
CA CYS A 10 -12.43 4.66 -0.14
C CYS A 10 -12.10 3.17 0.02
N ILE A 11 -12.72 2.48 0.98
CA ILE A 11 -12.39 1.08 1.28
C ILE A 11 -13.68 0.30 1.55
N ASN A 12 -13.91 -0.72 0.75
CA ASN A 12 -14.95 -1.70 1.01
C ASN A 12 -14.37 -2.90 1.77
N PHE A 13 -15.13 -3.41 2.73
CA PHE A 13 -14.75 -4.57 3.52
C PHE A 13 -15.73 -5.71 3.33
N SER A 14 -15.21 -6.92 3.13
CA SER A 14 -15.99 -8.15 3.24
C SER A 14 -15.21 -9.20 4.01
N ARG A 15 -15.90 -10.02 4.81
CA ARG A 15 -15.24 -11.07 5.59
C ARG A 15 -16.00 -12.38 5.52
N ALA A 16 -15.27 -13.46 5.23
CA ALA A 16 -15.76 -14.81 5.29
C ALA A 16 -14.74 -15.69 6.04
N ASP A 17 -15.19 -16.45 7.03
CA ASP A 17 -14.39 -17.44 7.79
C ASP A 17 -13.06 -16.89 8.37
N GLY A 18 -13.04 -15.60 8.76
CA GLY A 18 -11.87 -14.94 9.29
C GLY A 18 -10.90 -14.38 8.22
N VAL A 19 -11.22 -14.53 6.93
CA VAL A 19 -10.50 -13.87 5.83
C VAL A 19 -11.20 -12.54 5.55
N LEU A 20 -10.53 -11.45 5.86
CA LEU A 20 -10.99 -10.09 5.57
C LEU A 20 -10.45 -9.66 4.20
N GLU A 21 -11.31 -9.21 3.32
CA GLU A 21 -10.94 -8.57 2.06
C GLU A 21 -11.17 -7.06 2.20
N MET A 22 -10.12 -6.30 1.93
CA MET A 22 -10.10 -4.83 1.84
C MET A 22 -9.96 -4.46 0.37
N THR A 23 -10.99 -3.86 -0.21
CA THR A 23 -11.01 -3.44 -1.61
C THR A 23 -10.96 -1.92 -1.68
N MET A 24 -9.83 -1.40 -2.14
CA MET A 24 -9.63 0.03 -2.32
C MET A 24 -10.40 0.55 -3.54
N HIS A 25 -10.98 1.73 -3.41
CA HIS A 25 -11.69 2.39 -4.50
C HIS A 25 -11.67 3.91 -4.35
N SER A 26 -11.98 4.61 -5.44
CA SER A 26 -12.31 6.04 -5.42
C SER A 26 -13.71 6.21 -5.98
N ARG A 27 -14.64 6.67 -5.14
CA ARG A 27 -16.05 6.89 -5.53
C ARG A 27 -16.71 5.66 -6.19
N GLY A 28 -16.34 4.44 -5.72
CA GLY A 28 -16.84 3.17 -6.23
C GLY A 28 -16.18 2.65 -7.51
N GLY A 29 -15.29 3.43 -8.12
CA GLY A 29 -14.48 3.06 -9.29
C GLY A 29 -13.06 2.62 -8.93
N PRO A 30 -12.15 2.51 -9.94
CA PRO A 30 -10.74 2.20 -9.69
C PRO A 30 -10.10 3.13 -8.65
N ALA A 31 -9.24 2.57 -7.83
CA ALA A 31 -8.57 3.31 -6.77
C ALA A 31 -7.60 4.35 -7.35
N LYS A 32 -7.73 5.60 -6.91
CA LYS A 32 -6.87 6.73 -7.22
C LYS A 32 -6.26 7.28 -5.96
N TRP A 33 -5.03 7.76 -6.03
CA TRP A 33 -4.35 8.32 -4.88
C TRP A 33 -4.64 9.80 -4.72
N GLY A 34 -5.09 10.18 -3.56
CA GLY A 34 -5.35 11.58 -3.22
C GLY A 34 -4.97 11.88 -1.78
N THR A 35 -4.96 13.16 -1.43
CA THR A 35 -4.56 13.68 -0.11
C THR A 35 -5.67 14.48 0.59
N SER A 36 -6.90 14.44 0.08
CA SER A 36 -8.06 15.02 0.77
C SER A 36 -8.43 14.21 2.02
N LEU A 37 -9.32 14.75 2.86
CA LEU A 37 -9.77 14.08 4.09
C LEU A 37 -10.55 12.78 3.83
N GLN A 38 -11.07 12.58 2.62
CA GLN A 38 -11.79 11.38 2.19
C GLN A 38 -11.06 10.68 1.06
N SER A 39 -9.73 10.53 1.20
CA SER A 39 -8.85 9.87 0.24
C SER A 39 -8.26 8.61 0.81
N LEU A 40 -7.66 7.79 -0.05
CA LEU A 40 -6.91 6.60 0.37
C LEU A 40 -5.78 6.95 1.32
N HIS A 41 -5.05 8.07 1.10
CA HIS A 41 -3.98 8.52 1.97
C HIS A 41 -4.48 8.76 3.40
N ALA A 42 -5.58 9.49 3.56
CA ALA A 42 -6.13 9.83 4.86
C ALA A 42 -6.79 8.62 5.57
N GLU A 43 -7.41 7.72 4.81
CA GLU A 43 -8.24 6.66 5.40
C GLU A 43 -7.48 5.36 5.68
N LEU A 44 -6.51 4.97 4.83
CA LEU A 44 -5.86 3.65 4.93
C LEU A 44 -5.15 3.45 6.28
N GLY A 45 -4.45 4.47 6.78
CA GLY A 45 -3.76 4.36 8.06
C GLY A 45 -4.72 4.06 9.22
N HIS A 46 -5.88 4.69 9.23
CA HIS A 46 -6.93 4.45 10.22
C HIS A 46 -7.60 3.08 10.02
N ALA A 47 -7.88 2.70 8.77
CA ALA A 47 -8.45 1.41 8.43
C ALA A 47 -7.54 0.25 8.87
N PHE A 48 -6.24 0.34 8.62
CA PHE A 48 -5.27 -0.66 9.07
C PHE A 48 -5.23 -0.79 10.60
N LEU A 49 -5.38 0.32 11.32
CA LEU A 49 -5.46 0.29 12.80
C LEU A 49 -6.73 -0.42 13.28
N ASP A 50 -7.88 -0.13 12.70
CA ASP A 50 -9.13 -0.79 13.04
C ASP A 50 -9.08 -2.30 12.72
N VAL A 51 -8.54 -2.66 11.54
CA VAL A 51 -8.32 -4.05 11.13
C VAL A 51 -7.36 -4.79 12.07
N ALA A 52 -6.28 -4.11 12.52
CA ALA A 52 -5.32 -4.70 13.45
C ALA A 52 -5.94 -5.04 14.83
N ARG A 53 -6.94 -4.28 15.25
CA ARG A 53 -7.65 -4.45 16.52
C ARG A 53 -8.79 -5.47 16.46
N ASP A 54 -9.20 -5.87 15.26
CA ASP A 54 -10.27 -6.85 15.08
C ASP A 54 -9.72 -8.28 15.20
N TYR A 55 -10.00 -8.92 16.33
CA TYR A 55 -9.51 -10.26 16.63
C TYR A 55 -10.19 -11.38 15.83
N GLU A 56 -11.28 -11.08 15.13
CA GLU A 56 -11.92 -12.05 14.24
C GLU A 56 -11.18 -12.20 12.91
N ASN A 57 -10.31 -11.25 12.58
CA ASN A 57 -9.45 -11.34 11.41
C ASN A 57 -8.33 -12.36 11.64
N LYS A 58 -8.20 -13.31 10.74
CA LYS A 58 -7.12 -14.31 10.70
C LYS A 58 -6.17 -14.06 9.53
N ILE A 59 -6.70 -13.60 8.41
CA ILE A 59 -5.97 -13.23 7.18
C ILE A 59 -6.59 -11.95 6.65
N VAL A 60 -5.78 -11.10 6.04
CA VAL A 60 -6.22 -9.89 5.33
C VAL A 60 -5.80 -9.99 3.87
N ILE A 61 -6.72 -9.73 2.94
CA ILE A 61 -6.45 -9.56 1.51
C ILE A 61 -6.60 -8.07 1.20
N LEU A 62 -5.60 -7.46 0.56
CA LEU A 62 -5.63 -6.08 0.09
C LEU A 62 -5.65 -6.07 -1.44
N THR A 63 -6.62 -5.40 -2.05
CA THR A 63 -6.77 -5.31 -3.51
C THR A 63 -7.36 -3.98 -3.94
N GLY A 64 -7.30 -3.67 -5.22
CA GLY A 64 -7.97 -2.53 -5.83
C GLY A 64 -9.31 -2.92 -6.47
N THR A 65 -10.09 -1.92 -6.87
CA THR A 65 -11.35 -2.09 -7.60
C THR A 65 -11.09 -2.09 -9.10
N GLY A 66 -11.81 -2.95 -9.83
CA GLY A 66 -11.75 -3.00 -11.29
C GLY A 66 -10.44 -3.63 -11.81
N ASP A 67 -9.71 -2.91 -12.66
CA ASP A 67 -8.53 -3.39 -13.38
C ASP A 67 -7.22 -2.71 -12.96
N SER A 68 -7.22 -2.06 -11.82
CA SER A 68 -6.10 -1.29 -11.29
C SER A 68 -5.95 -1.50 -9.79
N PHE A 69 -4.73 -1.58 -9.29
CA PHE A 69 -4.46 -1.55 -7.85
C PHE A 69 -4.51 -0.09 -7.37
N ILE A 70 -3.57 0.74 -7.78
CA ILE A 70 -3.59 2.21 -7.72
C ILE A 70 -2.72 2.69 -8.90
N SER A 71 -3.33 3.22 -9.95
CA SER A 71 -2.62 3.54 -11.19
C SER A 71 -2.36 5.02 -11.42
N GLU A 72 -3.08 5.91 -10.72
CA GLU A 72 -3.02 7.35 -10.96
C GLU A 72 -3.34 8.16 -9.71
N MET A 73 -2.93 9.45 -9.75
CA MET A 73 -3.36 10.44 -8.77
C MET A 73 -4.82 10.84 -9.02
N ASP A 74 -5.53 11.23 -7.97
CA ASP A 74 -6.93 11.67 -8.09
C ASP A 74 -6.99 13.13 -8.54
N ALA A 75 -7.11 13.34 -9.84
CA ALA A 75 -7.21 14.67 -10.43
C ALA A 75 -8.55 15.39 -10.14
N GLU A 76 -9.52 14.71 -9.57
CA GLU A 76 -10.82 15.29 -9.18
C GLU A 76 -10.80 15.86 -7.77
N GLU A 77 -9.73 15.60 -6.99
CA GLU A 77 -9.58 16.21 -5.68
C GLU A 77 -9.34 17.72 -5.81
N PRO A 78 -9.97 18.53 -4.94
CA PRO A 78 -9.71 19.96 -4.92
C PRO A 78 -8.23 20.17 -4.56
N PHE A 79 -7.62 21.19 -5.22
CA PHE A 79 -6.28 21.62 -4.85
C PHE A 79 -6.26 22.02 -3.36
N PRO A 80 -5.20 21.65 -2.61
CA PRO A 80 -5.16 21.91 -1.18
C PRO A 80 -5.25 23.42 -0.86
N GLU A 81 -6.26 23.78 -0.08
CA GLU A 81 -6.45 25.11 0.44
C GLU A 81 -6.23 25.11 1.98
N PRO A 82 -5.51 26.09 2.52
CA PRO A 82 -4.96 27.30 1.88
C PRO A 82 -3.62 27.08 1.18
N SER A 83 -2.88 26.02 1.44
CA SER A 83 -1.63 25.67 0.74
C SER A 83 -1.13 24.30 1.17
N LEU A 84 -0.28 23.67 0.35
CA LEU A 84 0.38 22.40 0.68
C LEU A 84 1.18 22.51 2.00
N ALA A 85 1.87 23.62 2.23
CA ALA A 85 2.61 23.86 3.46
C ALA A 85 1.73 23.82 4.72
N HIS A 86 0.49 24.29 4.61
CA HIS A 86 -0.47 24.26 5.71
C HIS A 86 -1.01 22.83 5.96
N MET A 87 -1.14 22.05 4.91
CA MET A 87 -1.64 20.69 5.00
C MET A 87 -0.56 19.67 5.35
N TRP A 88 0.71 19.99 5.12
CA TRP A 88 1.81 19.04 5.28
C TRP A 88 1.87 18.34 6.63
N PRO A 89 1.66 19.01 7.78
CA PRO A 89 1.66 18.29 9.07
C PRO A 89 0.66 17.15 9.13
N ARG A 90 -0.55 17.33 8.57
CA ARG A 90 -1.57 16.29 8.49
C ARG A 90 -1.14 15.16 7.54
N ILE A 91 -0.65 15.52 6.35
CA ILE A 91 -0.17 14.55 5.35
C ILE A 91 0.96 13.70 5.93
N GLN A 92 1.89 14.32 6.66
CA GLN A 92 2.97 13.63 7.34
C GLN A 92 2.45 12.66 8.42
N ASP A 93 1.52 13.10 9.25
CA ASP A 93 0.93 12.24 10.29
C ASP A 93 0.16 11.06 9.69
N GLU A 94 -0.58 11.30 8.62
CA GLU A 94 -1.29 10.26 7.87
C GLU A 94 -0.32 9.26 7.21
N GLY A 95 0.77 9.74 6.59
CA GLY A 95 1.82 8.90 6.01
C GLY A 95 2.54 8.03 7.05
N LEU A 96 2.83 8.61 8.23
CA LEU A 96 3.37 7.84 9.36
C LEU A 96 2.39 6.75 9.81
N ALA A 97 1.10 7.09 9.94
CA ALA A 97 0.06 6.15 10.35
C ALA A 97 -0.14 5.05 9.30
N LEU A 98 -0.11 5.39 8.01
CA LEU A 98 -0.33 4.48 6.89
C LEU A 98 0.57 3.25 6.97
N LEU A 99 1.88 3.44 6.90
CA LEU A 99 2.82 2.32 6.83
C LEU A 99 3.05 1.65 8.19
N ASN A 100 3.09 2.43 9.27
CA ASN A 100 3.23 1.85 10.61
C ASN A 100 2.03 0.97 10.97
N ASN A 101 0.80 1.37 10.67
CA ASN A 101 -0.39 0.61 10.96
C ASN A 101 -0.57 -0.59 10.02
N LEU A 102 -0.19 -0.49 8.73
CA LEU A 102 -0.13 -1.64 7.83
C LEU A 102 0.78 -2.73 8.40
N LEU A 103 1.99 -2.36 8.78
CA LEU A 103 2.97 -3.29 9.37
C LEU A 103 2.59 -3.75 10.79
N ALA A 104 1.70 -3.03 11.48
CA ALA A 104 1.20 -3.42 12.80
C ALA A 104 0.03 -4.42 12.72
N ILE A 105 -0.60 -4.64 11.57
CA ILE A 105 -1.62 -5.70 11.40
C ILE A 105 -0.99 -7.02 11.85
N PRO A 106 -1.58 -7.71 12.84
CA PRO A 106 -0.89 -8.85 13.46
C PRO A 106 -1.10 -10.18 12.74
N VAL A 107 -1.93 -10.21 11.70
CA VAL A 107 -2.26 -11.43 10.93
C VAL A 107 -1.67 -11.36 9.53
N PRO A 108 -1.37 -12.50 8.88
CA PRO A 108 -0.80 -12.49 7.53
C PRO A 108 -1.66 -11.73 6.53
N MET A 109 -1.00 -11.01 5.62
CA MET A 109 -1.61 -10.22 4.57
C MET A 109 -1.26 -10.77 3.19
N ILE A 110 -2.24 -10.76 2.30
CA ILE A 110 -2.09 -11.11 0.88
C ILE A 110 -2.39 -9.85 0.07
N GLY A 111 -1.39 -9.35 -0.66
CA GLY A 111 -1.58 -8.32 -1.67
C GLY A 111 -2.04 -8.97 -2.98
N ALA A 112 -3.26 -8.70 -3.42
CA ALA A 112 -3.80 -9.16 -4.69
C ALA A 112 -3.81 -8.00 -5.69
N VAL A 113 -2.74 -7.89 -6.48
CA VAL A 113 -2.50 -6.77 -7.40
C VAL A 113 -3.26 -7.03 -8.70
N ASN A 114 -4.47 -6.47 -8.80
CA ASN A 114 -5.45 -6.72 -9.87
C ASN A 114 -5.17 -5.98 -11.18
N GLY A 115 -4.10 -5.19 -11.26
CA GLY A 115 -3.68 -4.43 -12.44
C GLY A 115 -2.56 -3.47 -12.07
N PRO A 116 -2.34 -2.38 -12.84
CA PRO A 116 -1.26 -1.44 -12.59
C PRO A 116 -1.27 -0.88 -11.16
N ALA A 117 -0.10 -0.96 -10.50
CA ALA A 117 0.24 -0.38 -9.21
C ALA A 117 1.37 0.62 -9.45
N LEU A 118 1.02 1.81 -9.95
CA LEU A 118 1.98 2.82 -10.40
C LEU A 118 2.21 3.93 -9.37
N ILE A 119 1.30 4.00 -8.42
CA ILE A 119 1.31 4.93 -7.30
C ILE A 119 1.21 4.09 -6.02
N HIS A 120 2.11 4.28 -5.08
CA HIS A 120 2.13 3.55 -3.81
C HIS A 120 2.04 2.01 -3.94
N ALA A 121 2.79 1.46 -4.89
CA ALA A 121 2.89 0.01 -5.09
C ALA A 121 3.51 -0.71 -3.87
N GLU A 122 4.20 0.00 -2.99
CA GLU A 122 4.74 -0.52 -1.74
C GLU A 122 3.65 -1.08 -0.81
N LEU A 123 2.43 -0.58 -0.88
CA LEU A 123 1.30 -1.11 -0.10
C LEU A 123 1.03 -2.59 -0.41
N ALA A 124 1.21 -2.98 -1.68
CA ALA A 124 1.08 -4.38 -2.08
C ALA A 124 2.28 -5.22 -1.62
N VAL A 125 3.51 -4.72 -1.82
CA VAL A 125 4.73 -5.50 -1.52
C VAL A 125 5.08 -5.53 -0.03
N LEU A 126 4.42 -4.72 0.79
CA LEU A 126 4.44 -4.79 2.26
C LEU A 126 3.51 -5.86 2.82
N CYS A 127 2.63 -6.44 2.00
CA CYS A 127 1.93 -7.66 2.34
C CYS A 127 2.90 -8.85 2.39
N ASP A 128 2.56 -9.88 3.18
CA ASP A 128 3.45 -11.04 3.38
C ASP A 128 3.53 -11.94 2.14
N ILE A 129 2.47 -11.97 1.34
CA ILE A 129 2.37 -12.71 0.08
C ILE A 129 1.80 -11.76 -0.98
N VAL A 130 2.45 -11.69 -2.14
CA VAL A 130 1.97 -10.86 -3.26
C VAL A 130 1.59 -11.76 -4.42
N LEU A 131 0.32 -11.66 -4.84
CA LEU A 131 -0.21 -12.25 -6.06
C LEU A 131 -0.47 -11.13 -7.06
N ALA A 132 -0.17 -11.34 -8.33
CA ALA A 132 -0.36 -10.33 -9.35
C ALA A 132 -1.16 -10.88 -10.54
N ALA A 133 -2.02 -10.03 -11.11
CA ALA A 133 -2.61 -10.30 -12.41
C ALA A 133 -1.54 -10.16 -13.52
N GLU A 134 -1.69 -10.89 -14.64
CA GLU A 134 -0.74 -10.85 -15.77
C GLU A 134 -0.47 -9.43 -16.29
N GLN A 135 -1.47 -8.54 -16.22
CA GLN A 135 -1.36 -7.15 -16.66
C GLN A 135 -0.85 -6.20 -15.57
N ALA A 136 -0.51 -6.70 -14.38
CA ALA A 136 0.00 -5.85 -13.32
C ALA A 136 1.39 -5.29 -13.67
N GLU A 137 1.57 -4.03 -13.36
CA GLU A 137 2.83 -3.31 -13.43
C GLU A 137 3.10 -2.65 -12.09
N PHE A 138 4.34 -2.61 -11.68
CA PHE A 138 4.79 -1.95 -10.46
C PHE A 138 5.71 -0.79 -10.81
N ALA A 139 5.41 0.40 -10.29
CA ALA A 139 6.26 1.57 -10.42
C ALA A 139 6.09 2.50 -9.21
N ASP A 140 6.95 3.48 -9.12
CA ASP A 140 6.80 4.63 -8.24
C ASP A 140 6.81 5.91 -9.10
N LEU A 141 5.64 6.32 -9.55
CA LEU A 141 5.46 7.51 -10.38
C LEU A 141 5.06 8.74 -9.56
N ALA A 142 4.68 8.57 -8.29
CA ALA A 142 4.28 9.66 -7.41
C ALA A 142 5.48 10.55 -7.02
N HIS A 143 6.64 9.96 -6.81
CA HIS A 143 7.80 10.64 -6.25
C HIS A 143 8.74 11.24 -7.31
N VAL A 144 9.92 10.66 -7.54
CA VAL A 144 10.94 11.30 -8.40
C VAL A 144 10.42 11.64 -9.79
N PRO A 145 9.69 10.78 -10.50
CA PRO A 145 9.08 11.15 -11.78
C PRO A 145 8.03 12.26 -11.66
N GLY A 146 7.32 12.31 -10.53
CA GLY A 146 6.33 13.35 -10.21
C GLY A 146 6.94 14.64 -9.61
N GLY A 147 8.27 14.67 -9.40
CA GLY A 147 8.98 15.81 -8.82
C GLY A 147 9.01 15.86 -7.29
N ALA A 148 8.63 14.79 -6.62
CA ALA A 148 8.67 14.66 -5.16
C ALA A 148 9.86 13.80 -4.69
N VAL A 149 10.24 13.97 -3.42
CA VAL A 149 11.21 13.09 -2.77
C VAL A 149 10.52 11.78 -2.37
N PRO A 150 11.13 10.59 -2.59
CA PRO A 150 10.54 9.31 -2.21
C PRO A 150 10.64 9.09 -0.70
N GLY A 151 9.97 9.93 0.09
CA GLY A 151 10.15 10.05 1.53
C GLY A 151 9.20 9.21 2.38
N ASP A 152 8.11 8.77 1.83
CA ASP A 152 7.00 8.08 2.50
C ASP A 152 7.21 6.56 2.71
N GLY A 153 8.47 6.12 2.78
CA GLY A 153 8.85 4.73 3.05
C GLY A 153 9.29 3.94 1.83
N VAL A 154 8.97 4.38 0.61
CA VAL A 154 9.37 3.69 -0.64
C VAL A 154 10.89 3.61 -0.78
N HIS A 155 11.64 4.62 -0.27
CA HIS A 155 13.11 4.63 -0.21
C HIS A 155 13.69 3.50 0.66
N THR A 156 12.92 2.97 1.58
CA THR A 156 13.27 1.80 2.40
C THR A 156 12.81 0.50 1.73
N VAL A 157 11.56 0.47 1.27
CA VAL A 157 10.92 -0.74 0.74
C VAL A 157 11.61 -1.25 -0.53
N TRP A 158 11.74 -0.41 -1.55
CA TRP A 158 12.24 -0.86 -2.84
C TRP A 158 13.70 -1.33 -2.82
N PRO A 159 14.63 -0.65 -2.12
CA PRO A 159 15.99 -1.20 -1.94
C PRO A 159 16.03 -2.52 -1.16
N MET A 160 15.09 -2.78 -0.27
CA MET A 160 14.98 -4.07 0.42
C MET A 160 14.47 -5.18 -0.51
N MET A 161 13.49 -4.89 -1.35
CA MET A 161 12.88 -5.87 -2.27
C MET A 161 13.76 -6.18 -3.48
N LEU A 162 14.45 -5.18 -4.03
CA LEU A 162 15.20 -5.28 -5.29
C LEU A 162 16.71 -5.31 -5.09
N GLY A 163 17.18 -5.10 -3.87
CA GLY A 163 18.57 -4.80 -3.59
C GLY A 163 18.92 -3.31 -3.80
N PRO A 164 19.97 -2.80 -3.15
CA PRO A 164 20.20 -1.35 -3.02
C PRO A 164 20.43 -0.63 -4.36
N ASN A 165 21.08 -1.24 -5.33
CA ASN A 165 21.32 -0.60 -6.64
C ASN A 165 20.04 -0.60 -7.48
N ARG A 166 19.40 -1.75 -7.64
CA ARG A 166 18.19 -1.89 -8.44
C ARG A 166 17.04 -1.06 -7.88
N GLY A 167 16.86 -1.04 -6.54
CA GLY A 167 15.82 -0.24 -5.88
C GLY A 167 16.02 1.26 -6.09
N ARG A 168 17.27 1.75 -6.04
CA ARG A 168 17.56 3.16 -6.35
C ARG A 168 17.29 3.48 -7.82
N TYR A 169 17.69 2.59 -8.74
CA TYR A 169 17.41 2.75 -10.16
C TYR A 169 15.90 2.84 -10.40
N PHE A 170 15.12 1.92 -9.82
CA PHE A 170 13.65 1.91 -9.90
C PHE A 170 13.04 3.25 -9.45
N LEU A 171 13.42 3.75 -8.26
CA LEU A 171 12.91 5.01 -7.73
C LEU A 171 13.34 6.24 -8.55
N LEU A 172 14.60 6.28 -8.97
CA LEU A 172 15.14 7.45 -9.69
C LEU A 172 14.63 7.58 -11.13
N THR A 173 14.30 6.45 -11.77
CA THR A 173 13.91 6.44 -13.19
C THR A 173 12.40 6.29 -13.41
N GLY A 174 11.64 5.89 -12.39
CA GLY A 174 10.23 5.51 -12.56
C GLY A 174 10.05 4.27 -13.43
N GLU A 175 11.03 3.36 -13.40
CA GLU A 175 10.96 2.10 -14.15
C GLU A 175 9.66 1.37 -13.83
N ARG A 176 9.04 0.79 -14.87
CA ARG A 176 7.89 -0.09 -14.71
C ARG A 176 8.35 -1.54 -14.76
N ILE A 177 8.01 -2.31 -13.74
CA ILE A 177 8.29 -3.74 -13.63
C ILE A 177 6.98 -4.50 -13.86
N GLY A 178 6.87 -5.26 -14.95
CA GLY A 178 5.71 -6.10 -15.22
C GLY A 178 5.63 -7.33 -14.30
N ALA A 179 4.47 -7.97 -14.26
CA ALA A 179 4.17 -9.07 -13.34
C ALA A 179 5.17 -10.24 -13.41
N ASP A 180 5.53 -10.69 -14.60
CA ASP A 180 6.49 -11.79 -14.78
C ASP A 180 7.89 -11.44 -14.30
N GLU A 181 8.34 -10.20 -14.57
CA GLU A 181 9.63 -9.72 -14.06
C GLU A 181 9.59 -9.57 -12.54
N ALA A 182 8.49 -9.08 -11.97
CA ALA A 182 8.29 -8.99 -10.53
C ALA A 182 8.37 -10.37 -9.85
N LYS A 183 7.81 -11.39 -10.49
CA LYS A 183 7.92 -12.79 -10.04
C LYS A 183 9.37 -13.28 -10.16
N ARG A 184 10.06 -12.99 -11.24
CA ARG A 184 11.47 -13.36 -11.44
C ARG A 184 12.39 -12.68 -10.40
N LEU A 185 12.08 -11.44 -10.03
CA LEU A 185 12.78 -10.68 -9.00
C LEU A 185 12.45 -11.12 -7.57
N GLY A 186 11.37 -11.91 -7.40
CA GLY A 186 11.02 -12.57 -6.15
C GLY A 186 10.11 -11.79 -5.20
N PHE A 187 9.58 -10.63 -5.60
CA PHE A 187 8.61 -9.90 -4.77
C PHE A 187 7.14 -10.17 -5.14
N VAL A 188 6.89 -10.95 -6.21
CA VAL A 188 5.59 -11.54 -6.55
C VAL A 188 5.70 -13.07 -6.49
N ALA A 189 4.79 -13.72 -5.78
CA ALA A 189 4.78 -15.17 -5.60
C ALA A 189 4.15 -15.90 -6.78
N GLU A 190 2.98 -15.44 -7.23
CA GLU A 190 2.22 -16.04 -8.33
C GLU A 190 1.74 -14.95 -9.30
N VAL A 191 1.79 -15.25 -10.61
CA VAL A 191 1.18 -14.45 -11.67
C VAL A 191 0.00 -15.24 -12.23
N LEU A 192 -1.15 -14.61 -12.34
CA LEU A 192 -2.43 -15.26 -12.59
C LEU A 192 -3.23 -14.48 -13.64
N GLY A 193 -4.06 -15.17 -14.41
CA GLY A 193 -5.07 -14.50 -15.20
C GLY A 193 -6.00 -13.66 -14.30
N ARG A 194 -6.48 -12.53 -14.82
CA ARG A 194 -7.27 -11.54 -14.07
C ARG A 194 -8.41 -12.17 -13.25
N ASP A 195 -9.20 -13.04 -13.88
CA ASP A 195 -10.38 -13.63 -13.24
C ASP A 195 -10.01 -14.69 -12.19
N ALA A 196 -8.77 -15.18 -12.21
CA ALA A 196 -8.27 -16.17 -11.27
C ALA A 196 -7.62 -15.54 -10.01
N LEU A 197 -7.23 -14.26 -10.06
CA LEU A 197 -6.45 -13.61 -9.00
C LEU A 197 -7.17 -13.63 -7.64
N LEU A 198 -8.35 -13.01 -7.54
CA LEU A 198 -9.08 -12.95 -6.28
C LEU A 198 -9.58 -14.32 -5.80
N PRO A 199 -10.12 -15.20 -6.66
CA PRO A 199 -10.39 -16.58 -6.25
C PRO A 199 -9.16 -17.27 -5.63
N ARG A 200 -7.97 -17.12 -6.21
CA ARG A 200 -6.73 -17.69 -5.68
C ARG A 200 -6.32 -17.05 -4.35
N ALA A 201 -6.42 -15.73 -4.22
CA ALA A 201 -6.14 -15.03 -2.96
C ALA A 201 -7.06 -15.52 -1.83
N ARG A 202 -8.36 -15.68 -2.12
CA ARG A 202 -9.36 -16.21 -1.17
C ARG A 202 -9.09 -17.68 -0.81
N GLU A 203 -8.75 -18.52 -1.78
CA GLU A 203 -8.37 -19.91 -1.55
C GLU A 203 -7.17 -20.02 -0.61
N LEU A 204 -6.10 -19.27 -0.91
CA LEU A 204 -4.89 -19.21 -0.09
C LEU A 204 -5.19 -18.68 1.31
N GLY A 205 -5.99 -17.60 1.40
CA GLY A 205 -6.45 -17.03 2.66
C GLY A 205 -7.23 -18.06 3.50
N ALA A 206 -8.18 -18.78 2.89
CA ALA A 206 -8.95 -19.82 3.55
C ALA A 206 -8.07 -21.00 3.99
N GLN A 207 -7.06 -21.38 3.19
CA GLN A 207 -6.09 -22.40 3.56
C GLN A 207 -5.29 -21.99 4.80
N LEU A 208 -4.76 -20.78 4.83
CA LEU A 208 -4.00 -20.25 5.97
C LEU A 208 -4.87 -20.08 7.21
N ALA A 209 -6.12 -19.62 7.07
CA ALA A 209 -7.04 -19.38 8.17
C ALA A 209 -7.42 -20.66 8.97
N ARG A 210 -7.10 -21.86 8.45
CA ARG A 210 -7.24 -23.14 9.18
C ARG A 210 -6.16 -23.34 10.25
N LEU A 211 -5.06 -22.59 10.16
CA LEU A 211 -3.99 -22.65 11.14
C LEU A 211 -4.40 -21.98 12.46
N PRO A 212 -3.79 -22.33 13.59
CA PRO A 212 -4.07 -21.69 14.86
C PRO A 212 -3.82 -20.18 14.79
N ALA A 213 -4.78 -19.39 15.27
CA ALA A 213 -4.72 -17.91 15.18
C ALA A 213 -3.45 -17.33 15.83
N LEU A 214 -3.02 -17.87 16.97
CA LEU A 214 -1.79 -17.43 17.64
C LEU A 214 -0.54 -17.73 16.80
N THR A 215 -0.50 -18.89 16.13
CA THR A 215 0.61 -19.24 15.21
C THR A 215 0.71 -18.20 14.11
N LEU A 216 -0.39 -17.84 13.45
CA LEU A 216 -0.42 -16.83 12.38
C LEU A 216 0.06 -15.47 12.89
N ARG A 217 -0.45 -15.01 14.03
CA ARG A 217 -0.10 -13.72 14.63
C ARG A 217 1.38 -13.64 15.00
N HIS A 218 1.91 -14.64 15.66
CA HIS A 218 3.30 -14.66 16.08
C HIS A 218 4.24 -14.86 14.89
N THR A 219 3.85 -15.66 13.89
CA THR A 219 4.63 -15.82 12.65
C THR A 219 4.79 -14.48 11.96
N ARG A 220 3.69 -13.74 11.71
CA ARG A 220 3.81 -12.42 11.07
C ARG A 220 4.65 -11.46 11.89
N SER A 221 4.46 -11.43 13.21
CA SER A 221 5.26 -10.58 14.10
C SER A 221 6.78 -10.81 13.96
N VAL A 222 7.19 -12.07 13.73
CA VAL A 222 8.61 -12.42 13.50
C VAL A 222 9.05 -12.01 12.11
N LEU A 223 8.24 -12.31 11.08
CA LEU A 223 8.58 -12.06 9.67
C LEU A 223 8.75 -10.57 9.36
N VAL A 224 7.87 -9.71 9.87
CA VAL A 224 7.89 -8.28 9.58
C VAL A 224 8.79 -7.45 10.51
N ARG A 225 9.44 -8.08 11.49
CA ARG A 225 10.21 -7.38 12.53
C ARG A 225 11.28 -6.45 11.97
N GLU A 226 12.11 -6.94 11.05
CA GLU A 226 13.20 -6.15 10.48
C GLU A 226 12.67 -5.00 9.63
N LEU A 227 11.61 -5.25 8.86
CA LEU A 227 10.97 -4.22 8.07
C LEU A 227 10.35 -3.12 8.95
N ARG A 228 9.67 -3.50 10.03
CA ARG A 228 9.14 -2.55 11.02
C ARG A 228 10.23 -1.71 11.67
N ARG A 229 11.36 -2.32 12.02
CA ARG A 229 12.49 -1.60 12.60
C ARG A 229 13.03 -0.55 11.64
N ARG A 230 13.28 -0.93 10.38
CA ARG A 230 13.76 0.01 9.36
C ARG A 230 12.75 1.11 9.06
N MET A 231 11.48 0.75 8.98
CA MET A 231 10.43 1.75 8.75
C MET A 231 10.36 2.75 9.91
N PHE A 232 10.47 2.29 11.15
CA PHE A 232 10.50 3.17 12.33
C PHE A 232 11.70 4.12 12.30
N ASP A 233 12.89 3.63 11.90
CA ASP A 233 14.10 4.43 11.85
C ASP A 233 14.08 5.48 10.72
N GLU A 234 13.47 5.17 9.56
CA GLU A 234 13.65 5.94 8.32
C GLU A 234 12.42 6.76 7.89
N LEU A 235 11.20 6.33 8.23
CA LEU A 235 9.97 6.91 7.67
C LEU A 235 9.80 8.39 8.02
N SER A 236 9.99 8.75 9.29
CA SER A 236 9.83 10.14 9.75
C SER A 236 10.88 11.06 9.12
N ASN A 237 12.12 10.57 8.96
CA ASN A 237 13.18 11.32 8.28
C ASN A 237 12.87 11.51 6.79
N GLY A 238 12.41 10.45 6.11
CA GLY A 238 12.02 10.50 4.71
C GLY A 238 10.90 11.52 4.45
N LEU A 239 9.79 11.43 5.19
CA LEU A 239 8.68 12.37 5.10
C LEU A 239 9.10 13.81 5.40
N GLY A 240 10.04 14.02 6.33
CA GLY A 240 10.60 15.35 6.59
C GLY A 240 11.33 15.94 5.38
N HIS A 241 12.12 15.14 4.66
CA HIS A 241 12.80 15.58 3.43
C HIS A 241 11.81 15.81 2.28
N GLU A 242 10.79 15.00 2.16
CA GLU A 242 9.72 15.14 1.18
C GLU A 242 8.98 16.48 1.39
N GLY A 243 8.57 16.77 2.63
CA GLY A 243 7.94 18.03 2.99
C GLY A 243 8.80 19.25 2.68
N LEU A 244 10.10 19.18 3.00
CA LEU A 244 11.03 20.28 2.67
C LEU A 244 11.12 20.52 1.15
N ALA A 245 11.15 19.47 0.35
CA ALA A 245 11.20 19.61 -1.11
C ALA A 245 9.89 20.19 -1.67
N MET A 246 8.74 19.77 -1.14
CA MET A 246 7.43 20.29 -1.54
C MET A 246 7.22 21.75 -1.17
N LEU A 247 7.91 22.26 -0.15
CA LEU A 247 7.88 23.69 0.24
C LEU A 247 8.75 24.57 -0.67
N CYS A 248 9.61 23.98 -1.49
CA CYS A 248 10.49 24.69 -2.42
C CYS A 248 10.08 24.35 -3.86
N PRO A 249 9.01 24.95 -4.39
CA PRO A 249 8.53 24.65 -5.74
C PRO A 249 9.63 24.93 -6.77
N SER A 250 9.72 24.08 -7.78
CA SER A 250 10.66 24.24 -8.89
C SER A 250 10.43 25.58 -9.60
N PRO A 251 11.48 26.25 -10.12
CA PRO A 251 11.35 27.46 -10.91
C PRO A 251 10.38 27.21 -12.09
N GLY A 252 9.21 27.88 -12.08
CA GLY A 252 8.15 27.72 -13.09
C GLY A 252 6.83 27.13 -12.59
N GLN A 253 6.72 26.74 -11.31
CA GLN A 253 5.49 26.31 -10.66
C GLN A 253 4.97 27.29 -9.59
N ALA A 254 5.53 28.51 -9.55
CA ALA A 254 5.11 29.60 -8.66
C ALA A 254 4.08 30.49 -9.34
#